data_077e55e7806ad400a0ffd436b5c024ac
#
_entry.id   077e55e7806ad400a0ffd436b5c024ac
#
_cell.length_a   1.000
_cell.length_b   1.000
_cell.length_c   1.000
_cell.angle_alpha   90.00
_cell.angle_beta   90.00
_cell.angle_gamma   90.00
#
_symmetry.space_group_name_H-M   'P 1'
#
loop_
_entity.id
_entity.type
_entity.pdbx_description
1 polymer ?
#
loop_
_entity_poly.entity_id
_entity_poly.type
_entity_poly.pdbx_seq_one_letter_code
_entity_poly.pdbx_strand_id
1 'polypeptide(L)'
;MKITWFGHAAFRLDFADKVVLIDPFFTGNPSFHSTVEDASRGVTHILLTHGHSDHVGDTISLVEDAADASRTLPVVANPELCSFLAARGAGNVGRMMNTGGTLDAGGFTVTMVRADHSSGGDAKPAEYLGNPTGLIIKAPGEPTVWHMGDTDIFSDMALLAEIHQPKVVFIPIGDRFTMGPEVAALAVKRFLPGVEVVVPCHYATFPMLVPDASAFVAALEGHPVKVVVPPSGGSFEI
;
A
#
# COMPACT_ATOMS: atom_id res chain seq x y z
N MET A 1 -1.33 -1.36 -16.83
CA MET A 1 -0.76 -1.82 -15.52
C MET A 1 -1.51 -3.04 -15.04
N LYS A 2 -0.78 -4.10 -14.63
CA LYS A 2 -1.38 -5.25 -13.95
C LYS A 2 -1.24 -5.07 -12.44
N ILE A 3 -2.33 -5.25 -11.70
CA ILE A 3 -2.40 -5.12 -10.25
C ILE A 3 -2.78 -6.46 -9.64
N THR A 4 -2.02 -6.92 -8.65
CA THR A 4 -2.31 -8.15 -7.89
C THR A 4 -2.48 -7.77 -6.42
N TRP A 5 -3.55 -8.23 -5.78
CA TRP A 5 -3.76 -8.09 -4.34
C TRP A 5 -3.44 -9.41 -3.64
N PHE A 6 -2.64 -9.36 -2.59
CA PHE A 6 -2.21 -10.55 -1.85
C PHE A 6 -2.87 -10.72 -0.48
N GLY A 7 -3.94 -9.98 -0.23
CA GLY A 7 -4.58 -9.89 1.07
C GLY A 7 -4.05 -8.72 1.89
N HIS A 8 -4.80 -8.31 2.89
CA HIS A 8 -4.49 -7.16 3.76
C HIS A 8 -4.23 -5.89 2.95
N ALA A 9 -3.08 -5.25 3.15
CA ALA A 9 -2.63 -4.08 2.39
C ALA A 9 -1.55 -4.41 1.36
N ALA A 10 -1.26 -5.70 1.12
CA ALA A 10 -0.19 -6.15 0.25
C ALA A 10 -0.59 -6.15 -1.22
N PHE A 11 0.08 -5.31 -2.02
CA PHE A 11 -0.16 -5.20 -3.46
C PHE A 11 1.12 -5.38 -4.28
N ARG A 12 0.94 -5.83 -5.51
CA ARG A 12 1.96 -5.86 -6.54
C ARG A 12 1.45 -5.12 -7.76
N LEU A 13 2.31 -4.22 -8.29
CA LEU A 13 2.09 -3.50 -9.54
C LEU A 13 3.13 -3.95 -10.56
N ASP A 14 2.68 -4.47 -11.70
CA ASP A 14 3.53 -4.80 -12.84
C ASP A 14 3.25 -3.81 -13.98
N PHE A 15 4.24 -3.05 -14.39
CA PHE A 15 4.16 -2.11 -15.51
C PHE A 15 5.53 -1.89 -16.14
N ALA A 16 5.59 -1.78 -17.47
CA ALA A 16 6.84 -1.70 -18.21
C ALA A 16 7.83 -2.81 -17.78
N ASP A 17 9.03 -2.43 -17.31
CA ASP A 17 10.05 -3.32 -16.78
C ASP A 17 10.08 -3.33 -15.22
N LYS A 18 9.04 -2.80 -14.58
CA LYS A 18 8.96 -2.66 -13.12
C LYS A 18 8.01 -3.69 -12.50
N VAL A 19 8.44 -4.22 -11.38
CA VAL A 19 7.64 -5.01 -10.43
C VAL A 19 7.77 -4.33 -9.07
N VAL A 20 6.70 -3.69 -8.62
CA VAL A 20 6.67 -2.91 -7.39
C VAL A 20 5.80 -3.63 -6.38
N LEU A 21 6.36 -3.95 -5.21
CA LEU A 21 5.60 -4.43 -4.06
C LEU A 21 5.27 -3.26 -3.13
N ILE A 22 4.05 -3.24 -2.61
CA ILE A 22 3.61 -2.28 -1.60
C ILE A 22 3.19 -3.07 -0.37
N ASP A 23 3.75 -2.72 0.79
CA ASP A 23 3.46 -3.33 2.08
C ASP A 23 3.45 -4.87 2.02
N PRO A 24 4.58 -5.54 1.72
CA PRO A 24 4.65 -6.95 1.39
C PRO A 24 4.50 -7.86 2.63
N PHE A 25 3.35 -7.83 3.25
CA PHE A 25 2.99 -8.71 4.36
C PHE A 25 2.48 -10.04 3.81
N PHE A 26 3.38 -11.02 3.69
CA PHE A 26 3.10 -12.37 3.19
C PHE A 26 3.17 -13.41 4.31
N THR A 27 4.33 -13.54 4.95
CA THR A 27 4.54 -14.46 6.06
C THR A 27 3.72 -14.03 7.28
N GLY A 28 2.89 -14.94 7.79
CA GLY A 28 1.98 -14.66 8.90
C GLY A 28 0.67 -13.97 8.52
N ASN A 29 0.46 -13.66 7.24
CA ASN A 29 -0.81 -13.14 6.74
C ASN A 29 -1.78 -14.29 6.45
N PRO A 30 -2.86 -14.48 7.24
CA PRO A 30 -3.79 -15.59 7.02
C PRO A 30 -4.60 -15.47 5.73
N SER A 31 -4.63 -14.28 5.13
CA SER A 31 -5.30 -14.05 3.84
C SER A 31 -4.36 -14.23 2.64
N PHE A 32 -3.07 -14.52 2.85
CA PHE A 32 -2.11 -14.78 1.77
C PHE A 32 -2.19 -16.23 1.29
N HIS A 33 -2.54 -16.44 0.03
CA HIS A 33 -2.76 -17.75 -0.57
C HIS A 33 -1.81 -18.06 -1.74
N SER A 34 -0.60 -17.48 -1.72
CA SER A 34 0.46 -17.70 -2.71
C SER A 34 1.74 -18.15 -2.01
N THR A 35 2.86 -18.21 -2.74
CA THR A 35 4.19 -18.33 -2.14
C THR A 35 4.90 -16.98 -2.16
N VAL A 36 5.80 -16.75 -1.19
CA VAL A 36 6.62 -15.52 -1.17
C VAL A 36 7.44 -15.41 -2.46
N GLU A 37 7.98 -16.54 -2.95
CA GLU A 37 8.73 -16.61 -4.21
C GLU A 37 7.89 -16.13 -5.41
N ASP A 38 6.65 -16.62 -5.55
CA ASP A 38 5.78 -16.22 -6.66
C ASP A 38 5.33 -14.75 -6.55
N ALA A 39 4.99 -14.32 -5.35
CA ALA A 39 4.55 -12.95 -5.09
C ALA A 39 5.67 -11.92 -5.34
N SER A 40 6.92 -12.27 -5.01
CA SER A 40 8.10 -11.41 -5.16
C SER A 40 8.88 -11.62 -6.46
N ARG A 41 8.47 -12.54 -7.32
CA ARG A 41 9.19 -12.86 -8.55
C ARG A 41 9.44 -11.62 -9.41
N GLY A 42 10.73 -11.32 -9.66
CA GLY A 42 11.14 -10.19 -10.48
C GLY A 42 11.01 -8.83 -9.80
N VAL A 43 10.78 -8.78 -8.49
CA VAL A 43 10.64 -7.52 -7.74
C VAL A 43 11.81 -6.58 -7.99
N THR A 44 11.49 -5.32 -8.28
CA THR A 44 12.45 -4.23 -8.56
C THR A 44 12.43 -3.17 -7.48
N HIS A 45 11.33 -2.99 -6.77
CA HIS A 45 11.16 -1.98 -5.72
C HIS A 45 10.18 -2.46 -4.65
N ILE A 46 10.43 -2.05 -3.41
CA ILE A 46 9.46 -2.14 -2.31
C ILE A 46 9.09 -0.72 -1.87
N LEU A 47 7.80 -0.47 -1.67
CA LEU A 47 7.28 0.78 -1.13
C LEU A 47 6.56 0.46 0.17
N LEU A 48 6.84 1.23 1.24
CA LEU A 48 6.22 1.06 2.54
C LEU A 48 5.43 2.30 2.94
N THR A 49 4.20 2.08 3.38
CA THR A 49 3.31 3.15 3.85
C THR A 49 3.66 3.58 5.28
N HIS A 50 3.95 2.62 6.17
CA HIS A 50 4.28 2.88 7.57
C HIS A 50 4.92 1.65 8.25
N GLY A 51 5.25 1.77 9.53
CA GLY A 51 6.13 0.84 10.22
C GLY A 51 5.45 -0.30 10.99
N HIS A 52 4.14 -0.51 10.88
CA HIS A 52 3.51 -1.67 11.51
C HIS A 52 3.96 -2.97 10.83
N SER A 53 4.03 -4.06 11.61
CA SER A 53 4.57 -5.34 11.13
C SER A 53 3.74 -5.98 10.01
N ASP A 54 2.45 -5.74 9.99
CA ASP A 54 1.51 -6.18 8.94
C ASP A 54 1.58 -5.33 7.64
N HIS A 55 2.54 -4.40 7.57
CA HIS A 55 2.91 -3.64 6.37
C HIS A 55 4.39 -3.83 6.01
N VAL A 56 5.31 -3.71 7.00
CA VAL A 56 6.74 -4.00 6.79
C VAL A 56 6.94 -5.43 6.30
N GLY A 57 6.23 -6.38 6.90
CA GLY A 57 6.13 -7.76 6.48
C GLY A 57 7.48 -8.40 6.13
N ASP A 58 7.57 -8.97 4.94
CA ASP A 58 8.72 -9.70 4.44
C ASP A 58 9.82 -8.80 3.83
N THR A 59 9.75 -7.48 4.01
CA THR A 59 10.67 -6.51 3.39
C THR A 59 12.14 -6.87 3.66
N ILE A 60 12.51 -7.21 4.89
CA ILE A 60 13.91 -7.49 5.25
C ILE A 60 14.40 -8.76 4.53
N SER A 61 13.64 -9.85 4.62
CA SER A 61 14.01 -11.11 3.95
C SER A 61 14.10 -10.97 2.43
N LEU A 62 13.20 -10.21 1.81
CA LEU A 62 13.24 -9.94 0.36
C LEU A 62 14.48 -9.14 -0.05
N VAL A 63 14.93 -8.22 0.80
CA VAL A 63 16.18 -7.46 0.57
C VAL A 63 17.39 -8.36 0.73
N GLU A 64 17.42 -9.23 1.75
CA GLU A 64 18.49 -10.21 1.97
C GLU A 64 18.59 -11.19 0.81
N ASP A 65 17.48 -11.77 0.37
CA ASP A 65 17.43 -12.67 -0.81
C ASP A 65 17.94 -11.98 -2.10
N ALA A 66 17.61 -10.70 -2.27
CA ALA A 66 18.11 -9.93 -3.40
C ALA A 66 19.63 -9.73 -3.30
N ALA A 67 20.15 -9.43 -2.11
CA ALA A 67 21.58 -9.25 -1.87
C ALA A 67 22.36 -10.54 -2.10
N ASP A 68 21.85 -11.70 -1.64
CA ASP A 68 22.43 -13.02 -1.89
C ASP A 68 22.48 -13.33 -3.38
N ALA A 69 21.51 -12.83 -4.16
CA ALA A 69 21.50 -12.89 -5.62
C ALA A 69 22.34 -11.77 -6.29
N SER A 70 23.15 -11.03 -5.54
CA SER A 70 23.97 -9.91 -6.02
C SER A 70 23.14 -8.78 -6.68
N ARG A 71 21.92 -8.57 -6.21
CA ARG A 71 21.03 -7.49 -6.65
C ARG A 71 20.76 -6.50 -5.50
N THR A 72 20.56 -5.26 -5.85
CA THR A 72 20.04 -4.26 -4.90
C THR A 72 18.53 -4.14 -5.07
N LEU A 73 17.78 -4.28 -3.99
CA LEU A 73 16.33 -4.08 -3.97
C LEU A 73 16.02 -2.80 -3.17
N PRO A 74 15.78 -1.66 -3.84
CA PRO A 74 15.51 -0.41 -3.17
C PRO A 74 14.17 -0.45 -2.43
N VAL A 75 14.17 0.10 -1.20
CA VAL A 75 13.00 0.26 -0.34
C VAL A 75 12.71 1.73 -0.17
N VAL A 76 11.55 2.19 -0.61
CA VAL A 76 11.07 3.57 -0.43
C VAL A 76 10.25 3.63 0.85
N ALA A 77 10.70 4.44 1.80
CA ALA A 77 10.06 4.63 3.09
C ALA A 77 10.44 5.99 3.72
N ASN A 78 9.83 6.34 4.84
CA ASN A 78 10.26 7.50 5.63
C ASN A 78 11.64 7.23 6.29
N PRO A 79 12.37 8.28 6.73
CA PRO A 79 13.74 8.14 7.25
C PRO A 79 13.85 7.21 8.48
N GLU A 80 12.88 7.27 9.39
CA GLU A 80 12.86 6.48 10.62
C GLU A 80 12.71 5.00 10.28
N LEU A 81 11.80 4.67 9.37
CA LEU A 81 11.58 3.30 8.93
C LEU A 81 12.76 2.76 8.12
N CYS A 82 13.38 3.56 7.24
CA CYS A 82 14.62 3.16 6.56
C CYS A 82 15.75 2.85 7.55
N SER A 83 15.90 3.68 8.60
CA SER A 83 16.90 3.45 9.64
C SER A 83 16.62 2.18 10.46
N PHE A 84 15.36 1.95 10.77
CA PHE A 84 14.90 0.74 11.44
C PHE A 84 15.22 -0.53 10.64
N LEU A 85 14.92 -0.52 9.33
CA LEU A 85 15.19 -1.65 8.43
C LEU A 85 16.70 -1.90 8.30
N ALA A 86 17.49 -0.83 8.14
CA ALA A 86 18.95 -0.93 8.05
C ALA A 86 19.57 -1.55 9.32
N ALA A 87 19.07 -1.18 10.50
CA ALA A 87 19.51 -1.75 11.78
C ALA A 87 19.14 -3.23 11.96
N ARG A 88 18.23 -3.77 11.13
CA ARG A 88 17.73 -5.14 11.21
C ARG A 88 18.14 -6.04 10.02
N GLY A 89 19.15 -5.65 9.27
CA GLY A 89 19.73 -6.50 8.22
C GLY A 89 19.46 -6.04 6.79
N ALA A 90 18.51 -5.15 6.55
CA ALA A 90 18.24 -4.66 5.19
C ALA A 90 19.39 -3.82 4.59
N GLY A 91 20.43 -3.50 5.37
CA GLY A 91 21.55 -2.71 4.86
C GLY A 91 21.14 -1.30 4.42
N ASN A 92 21.90 -0.70 3.50
CA ASN A 92 21.69 0.68 3.04
C ASN A 92 20.88 0.71 1.71
N VAL A 93 19.72 0.08 1.66
CA VAL A 93 18.84 0.05 0.48
C VAL A 93 17.72 1.08 0.54
N GLY A 94 17.59 1.78 1.66
CA GLY A 94 16.54 2.77 1.90
C GLY A 94 16.65 3.97 0.97
N ARG A 95 15.56 4.26 0.26
CA ARG A 95 15.33 5.48 -0.52
C ARG A 95 14.42 6.38 0.29
N MET A 96 15.05 7.19 1.14
CA MET A 96 14.35 8.01 2.15
C MET A 96 13.57 9.14 1.50
N MET A 97 12.30 9.29 1.92
CA MET A 97 11.45 10.43 1.57
C MET A 97 10.47 10.72 2.70
N ASN A 98 9.73 11.80 2.64
CA ASN A 98 8.76 12.16 3.68
C ASN A 98 7.48 12.74 3.06
N THR A 99 6.43 12.88 3.86
CA THR A 99 5.13 13.43 3.46
C THR A 99 5.30 14.75 2.70
N GLY A 100 4.65 14.87 1.54
CA GLY A 100 4.75 15.99 0.62
C GLY A 100 5.90 15.87 -0.39
N GLY A 101 6.87 14.97 -0.16
CA GLY A 101 7.98 14.74 -1.09
C GLY A 101 7.61 13.83 -2.26
N THR A 102 8.28 14.03 -3.38
CA THR A 102 8.22 13.14 -4.55
C THR A 102 9.61 12.63 -4.87
N LEU A 103 9.74 11.32 -5.04
CA LEU A 103 10.97 10.61 -5.40
C LEU A 103 10.85 10.06 -6.82
N ASP A 104 11.87 10.26 -7.65
CA ASP A 104 12.08 9.49 -8.88
C ASP A 104 12.69 8.12 -8.53
N ALA A 105 11.92 7.07 -8.78
CA ALA A 105 12.31 5.69 -8.51
C ALA A 105 12.94 4.99 -9.73
N GLY A 106 13.26 5.72 -10.78
CA GLY A 106 13.85 5.17 -12.01
C GLY A 106 12.79 4.64 -12.98
N GLY A 107 12.09 5.55 -13.64
CA GLY A 107 11.03 5.26 -14.62
C GLY A 107 9.61 5.39 -14.10
N PHE A 108 9.44 5.67 -12.83
CA PHE A 108 8.18 6.07 -12.20
C PHE A 108 8.46 6.97 -10.99
N THR A 109 7.45 7.69 -10.53
CA THR A 109 7.59 8.53 -9.32
C THR A 109 6.68 8.02 -8.21
N VAL A 110 7.15 8.23 -6.98
CA VAL A 110 6.39 8.00 -5.75
C VAL A 110 6.28 9.31 -5.00
N THR A 111 5.06 9.70 -4.61
CA THR A 111 4.84 10.85 -3.71
C THR A 111 4.23 10.33 -2.41
N MET A 112 4.85 10.65 -1.27
CA MET A 112 4.25 10.38 0.03
C MET A 112 3.23 11.45 0.36
N VAL A 113 2.02 11.03 0.73
CA VAL A 113 0.91 11.91 1.13
C VAL A 113 0.45 11.57 2.55
N ARG A 114 -0.29 12.49 3.18
CA ARG A 114 -0.85 12.29 4.52
C ARG A 114 -1.69 11.02 4.62
N ALA A 115 -1.56 10.35 5.76
CA ALA A 115 -2.50 9.36 6.27
C ALA A 115 -2.69 9.61 7.78
N ASP A 116 -3.90 9.42 8.29
CA ASP A 116 -4.24 9.62 9.71
C ASP A 116 -4.26 8.28 10.44
N HIS A 117 -3.10 7.88 10.94
CA HIS A 117 -2.87 6.61 11.62
C HIS A 117 -1.65 6.72 12.55
N SER A 118 -1.21 5.62 13.13
CA SER A 118 0.04 5.50 13.86
C SER A 118 1.10 4.78 13.03
N SER A 119 2.35 4.84 13.47
CA SER A 119 3.45 4.10 12.84
C SER A 119 4.46 3.74 13.92
N GLY A 120 4.41 2.52 14.43
CA GLY A 120 5.28 2.04 15.50
C GLY A 120 5.71 0.60 15.29
N GLY A 121 6.91 0.27 15.77
CA GLY A 121 7.39 -1.11 15.81
C GLY A 121 6.74 -1.92 16.93
N ASP A 122 6.86 -3.26 16.85
CA ASP A 122 6.30 -4.19 17.85
C ASP A 122 7.10 -4.26 19.17
N ALA A 123 8.20 -3.52 19.28
CA ALA A 123 9.01 -3.44 20.49
C ALA A 123 8.20 -2.85 21.66
N LYS A 124 8.58 -3.21 22.87
CA LYS A 124 7.98 -2.64 24.10
C LYS A 124 9.05 -1.92 24.92
N PRO A 125 8.99 -0.58 25.08
CA PRO A 125 7.99 0.32 24.48
C PRO A 125 8.07 0.36 22.94
N ALA A 126 6.95 0.71 22.29
CA ALA A 126 6.89 0.79 20.85
C ALA A 126 7.90 1.81 20.31
N GLU A 127 8.66 1.44 19.29
CA GLU A 127 9.61 2.30 18.61
C GLU A 127 8.83 3.20 17.62
N TYR A 128 9.08 4.50 17.63
CA TYR A 128 8.49 5.42 16.65
C TYR A 128 9.16 5.24 15.28
N LEU A 129 8.38 4.95 14.26
CA LEU A 129 8.86 4.67 12.90
C LEU A 129 8.38 5.71 11.87
N GLY A 130 8.36 6.96 12.28
CA GLY A 130 7.92 8.08 11.45
C GLY A 130 6.39 8.20 11.40
N ASN A 131 5.90 9.11 10.56
CA ASN A 131 4.46 9.27 10.34
C ASN A 131 3.98 8.26 9.30
N PRO A 132 2.75 7.74 9.43
CA PRO A 132 2.11 6.94 8.38
C PRO A 132 1.86 7.78 7.13
N THR A 133 1.88 7.15 5.97
CA THR A 133 1.70 7.82 4.68
C THR A 133 0.84 7.00 3.73
N GLY A 134 0.10 7.69 2.85
CA GLY A 134 -0.34 7.13 1.59
C GLY A 134 0.73 7.32 0.52
N LEU A 135 0.64 6.55 -0.56
CA LEU A 135 1.59 6.56 -1.67
C LEU A 135 0.88 6.84 -2.98
N ILE A 136 1.27 7.92 -3.66
CA ILE A 136 0.84 8.22 -5.04
C ILE A 136 1.92 7.70 -5.97
N ILE A 137 1.56 6.79 -6.86
CA ILE A 137 2.48 6.17 -7.83
C ILE A 137 2.08 6.62 -9.22
N LYS A 138 3.03 7.23 -9.96
CA LYS A 138 2.85 7.69 -11.33
C LYS A 138 3.92 7.10 -12.24
N ALA A 139 3.50 6.39 -13.26
CA ALA A 139 4.37 5.86 -14.31
C ALA A 139 3.90 6.37 -15.69
N PRO A 140 4.82 6.64 -16.64
CA PRO A 140 4.45 7.10 -17.98
C PRO A 140 3.51 6.14 -18.69
N GLY A 141 2.38 6.66 -19.18
CA GLY A 141 1.38 5.87 -19.91
C GLY A 141 0.46 5.01 -19.05
N GLU A 142 0.65 5.01 -17.73
CA GLU A 142 -0.15 4.22 -16.79
C GLU A 142 -1.09 5.13 -15.96
N PRO A 143 -2.21 4.59 -15.45
CA PRO A 143 -3.07 5.33 -14.55
C PRO A 143 -2.35 5.64 -13.23
N THR A 144 -2.61 6.84 -12.67
CA THR A 144 -2.10 7.18 -11.34
C THR A 144 -2.78 6.32 -10.29
N VAL A 145 -1.98 5.64 -9.48
CA VAL A 145 -2.44 4.82 -8.35
C VAL A 145 -2.24 5.57 -7.04
N TRP A 146 -3.23 5.53 -6.16
CA TRP A 146 -3.11 5.97 -4.77
C TRP A 146 -3.35 4.80 -3.82
N HIS A 147 -2.30 4.27 -3.20
CA HIS A 147 -2.43 3.42 -2.03
C HIS A 147 -2.59 4.32 -0.81
N MET A 148 -3.74 4.29 -0.16
CA MET A 148 -4.02 5.22 0.95
C MET A 148 -3.20 4.92 2.21
N GLY A 149 -2.63 3.70 2.31
CA GLY A 149 -2.08 3.19 3.57
C GLY A 149 -3.20 2.96 4.59
N ASP A 150 -2.83 2.84 5.84
CA ASP A 150 -3.79 2.82 6.93
C ASP A 150 -4.16 4.25 7.31
N THR A 151 -5.46 4.53 7.30
CA THR A 151 -5.94 5.89 7.55
C THR A 151 -7.39 5.92 7.97
N ASP A 152 -7.76 6.96 8.74
CA ASP A 152 -9.12 7.46 8.85
C ASP A 152 -9.46 8.36 7.65
N ILE A 153 -10.74 8.77 7.56
CA ILE A 153 -11.20 9.79 6.61
C ILE A 153 -10.77 11.18 7.06
N PHE A 154 -10.26 11.99 6.13
CA PHE A 154 -9.94 13.40 6.39
C PHE A 154 -10.27 14.26 5.17
N SER A 155 -10.59 15.55 5.42
CA SER A 155 -11.10 16.46 4.38
C SER A 155 -10.10 16.72 3.25
N ASP A 156 -8.79 16.71 3.57
CA ASP A 156 -7.74 17.02 2.60
C ASP A 156 -7.54 15.91 1.55
N MET A 157 -8.23 14.75 1.70
CA MET A 157 -8.33 13.76 0.61
C MET A 157 -8.82 14.39 -0.69
N ALA A 158 -9.73 15.39 -0.62
CA ALA A 158 -10.19 16.13 -1.79
C ALA A 158 -9.07 16.93 -2.46
N LEU A 159 -8.22 17.59 -1.66
CA LEU A 159 -7.07 18.34 -2.16
C LEU A 159 -6.01 17.41 -2.78
N LEU A 160 -5.76 16.26 -2.15
CA LEU A 160 -4.84 15.25 -2.68
C LEU A 160 -5.36 14.68 -4.02
N ALA A 161 -6.67 14.43 -4.12
CA ALA A 161 -7.30 13.99 -5.37
C ALA A 161 -7.21 15.06 -6.47
N GLU A 162 -7.38 16.34 -6.14
CA GLU A 162 -7.23 17.46 -7.07
C GLU A 162 -5.79 17.57 -7.61
N ILE A 163 -4.79 17.52 -6.70
CA ILE A 163 -3.37 17.68 -7.06
C ILE A 163 -2.84 16.48 -7.85
N HIS A 164 -3.16 15.27 -7.41
CA HIS A 164 -2.53 14.06 -7.95
C HIS A 164 -3.36 13.33 -8.99
N GLN A 165 -4.67 13.57 -9.05
CA GLN A 165 -5.63 12.99 -10.01
C GLN A 165 -5.55 11.46 -10.10
N PRO A 166 -5.64 10.73 -8.97
CA PRO A 166 -5.59 9.27 -8.99
C PRO A 166 -6.76 8.70 -9.77
N LYS A 167 -6.48 7.66 -10.56
CA LYS A 167 -7.48 6.90 -11.29
C LYS A 167 -7.84 5.61 -10.57
N VAL A 168 -6.89 5.07 -9.83
CA VAL A 168 -7.02 3.83 -9.05
C VAL A 168 -6.70 4.14 -7.60
N VAL A 169 -7.54 3.67 -6.69
CA VAL A 169 -7.33 3.87 -5.24
C VAL A 169 -7.44 2.54 -4.52
N PHE A 170 -6.42 2.20 -3.73
CA PHE A 170 -6.48 1.13 -2.74
C PHE A 170 -6.88 1.75 -1.41
N ILE A 171 -8.06 1.37 -0.90
CA ILE A 171 -8.71 2.02 0.24
C ILE A 171 -8.92 1.04 1.39
N PRO A 172 -8.41 1.32 2.61
CA PRO A 172 -8.64 0.44 3.75
C PRO A 172 -10.10 0.52 4.21
N ILE A 173 -10.65 -0.66 4.55
CA ILE A 173 -12.05 -0.79 4.98
C ILE A 173 -12.19 -1.64 6.26
N GLY A 174 -11.10 -1.92 6.97
CA GLY A 174 -11.05 -2.91 8.05
C GLY A 174 -11.83 -2.55 9.30
N ASP A 175 -12.27 -1.30 9.44
CA ASP A 175 -12.95 -0.72 10.60
C ASP A 175 -11.97 -0.55 11.77
N ARG A 176 -11.97 -1.33 12.75
CA ARG A 176 -11.30 -1.18 14.05
C ARG A 176 -9.99 -0.33 14.09
N PHE A 177 -9.17 -0.42 13.05
CA PHE A 177 -7.87 0.27 12.97
C PHE A 177 -7.76 1.25 11.82
N THR A 178 -8.71 1.21 10.88
CA THR A 178 -8.79 2.09 9.72
C THR A 178 -10.24 2.55 9.51
N MET A 179 -10.54 3.20 8.40
CA MET A 179 -11.94 3.44 8.03
C MET A 179 -12.74 2.13 8.01
N GLY A 180 -14.01 2.20 8.46
CA GLY A 180 -14.98 1.15 8.18
C GLY A 180 -15.57 1.27 6.76
N PRO A 181 -16.29 0.26 6.27
CA PRO A 181 -16.82 0.21 4.91
C PRO A 181 -17.64 1.43 4.50
N GLU A 182 -18.54 1.90 5.35
CA GLU A 182 -19.43 3.03 5.09
C GLU A 182 -18.65 4.36 5.06
N VAL A 183 -17.66 4.52 5.95
CA VAL A 183 -16.79 5.71 6.01
C VAL A 183 -15.89 5.76 4.78
N ALA A 184 -15.32 4.63 4.38
CA ALA A 184 -14.52 4.52 3.16
C ALA A 184 -15.36 4.84 1.91
N ALA A 185 -16.59 4.34 1.84
CA ALA A 185 -17.52 4.67 0.75
C ALA A 185 -17.89 6.17 0.74
N LEU A 186 -18.06 6.79 1.93
CA LEU A 186 -18.27 8.22 2.05
C LEU A 186 -17.05 9.01 1.53
N ALA A 187 -15.82 8.58 1.86
CA ALA A 187 -14.59 9.18 1.35
C ALA A 187 -14.56 9.16 -0.18
N VAL A 188 -14.87 8.02 -0.81
CA VAL A 188 -14.97 7.89 -2.27
C VAL A 188 -15.97 8.89 -2.85
N LYS A 189 -17.20 8.90 -2.32
CA LYS A 189 -18.29 9.75 -2.85
C LYS A 189 -18.00 11.24 -2.69
N ARG A 190 -17.37 11.63 -1.60
CA ARG A 190 -17.25 13.03 -1.21
C ARG A 190 -15.94 13.67 -1.64
N PHE A 191 -14.84 12.92 -1.62
CA PHE A 191 -13.50 13.47 -1.74
C PHE A 191 -12.71 12.96 -2.93
N LEU A 192 -13.18 11.93 -3.65
CA LEU A 192 -12.41 11.30 -4.73
C LEU A 192 -13.09 11.46 -6.10
N PRO A 193 -13.44 12.68 -6.53
CA PRO A 193 -14.01 12.89 -7.85
C PRO A 193 -12.97 12.52 -8.93
N GLY A 194 -13.38 11.77 -9.95
CA GLY A 194 -12.51 11.37 -11.05
C GLY A 194 -11.71 10.10 -10.84
N VAL A 195 -11.85 9.45 -9.68
CA VAL A 195 -11.38 8.07 -9.46
C VAL A 195 -12.26 7.11 -10.26
N GLU A 196 -11.64 6.23 -11.02
CA GLU A 196 -12.33 5.29 -11.90
C GLU A 196 -12.48 3.90 -11.27
N VAL A 197 -11.46 3.49 -10.49
CA VAL A 197 -11.42 2.18 -9.84
C VAL A 197 -11.06 2.33 -8.37
N VAL A 198 -11.80 1.66 -7.50
CA VAL A 198 -11.45 1.48 -6.08
C VAL A 198 -11.29 0.00 -5.76
N VAL A 199 -10.26 -0.32 -4.99
CA VAL A 199 -9.94 -1.67 -4.53
C VAL A 199 -9.94 -1.63 -2.99
N PRO A 200 -10.92 -2.24 -2.32
CA PRO A 200 -10.91 -2.32 -0.87
C PRO A 200 -9.75 -3.22 -0.39
N CYS A 201 -9.15 -2.85 0.71
CA CYS A 201 -8.05 -3.60 1.34
C CYS A 201 -8.13 -3.52 2.87
N HIS A 202 -7.18 -4.14 3.56
CA HIS A 202 -7.07 -4.16 5.03
C HIS A 202 -8.32 -4.76 5.71
N TYR A 203 -8.90 -5.83 5.17
CA TYR A 203 -10.07 -6.54 5.71
C TYR A 203 -9.85 -8.07 5.66
N ALA A 204 -10.70 -8.85 6.33
CA ALA A 204 -10.71 -10.32 6.35
C ALA A 204 -9.41 -10.99 6.86
N THR A 205 -8.40 -10.24 7.26
CA THR A 205 -7.08 -10.79 7.65
C THR A 205 -7.09 -11.25 9.11
N PHE A 206 -7.66 -10.45 10.00
CA PHE A 206 -7.71 -10.74 11.44
C PHE A 206 -9.16 -10.76 11.94
N PRO A 207 -9.47 -11.54 13.01
CA PRO A 207 -10.84 -11.69 13.49
C PRO A 207 -11.54 -10.39 13.92
N MET A 208 -10.77 -9.34 14.22
CA MET A 208 -11.30 -8.04 14.63
C MET A 208 -11.63 -7.12 13.47
N LEU A 209 -11.24 -7.47 12.24
CA LEU A 209 -11.53 -6.69 11.04
C LEU A 209 -12.85 -7.15 10.42
N VAL A 210 -13.45 -6.30 9.58
CA VAL A 210 -14.64 -6.71 8.83
C VAL A 210 -14.32 -7.95 7.98
N PRO A 211 -15.28 -8.92 7.87
CA PRO A 211 -14.97 -10.22 7.26
C PRO A 211 -14.92 -10.20 5.74
N ASP A 212 -15.52 -9.19 5.10
CA ASP A 212 -15.57 -9.07 3.64
C ASP A 212 -15.85 -7.62 3.19
N ALA A 213 -15.85 -7.39 1.89
CA ALA A 213 -16.08 -6.07 1.30
C ALA A 213 -17.55 -5.78 0.94
N SER A 214 -18.50 -6.64 1.31
CA SER A 214 -19.89 -6.55 0.86
C SER A 214 -20.57 -5.23 1.26
N ALA A 215 -20.35 -4.76 2.48
CA ALA A 215 -20.89 -3.49 2.98
C ALA A 215 -20.33 -2.29 2.20
N PHE A 216 -19.03 -2.30 1.86
CA PHE A 216 -18.41 -1.27 1.04
C PHE A 216 -18.97 -1.25 -0.39
N VAL A 217 -19.11 -2.42 -1.01
CA VAL A 217 -19.71 -2.56 -2.36
C VAL A 217 -21.13 -2.05 -2.36
N ALA A 218 -21.95 -2.48 -1.40
CA ALA A 218 -23.35 -2.03 -1.26
C ALA A 218 -23.44 -0.52 -1.03
N ALA A 219 -22.55 0.06 -0.21
CA ALA A 219 -22.53 1.50 0.04
C ALA A 219 -22.17 2.33 -1.21
N LEU A 220 -21.52 1.73 -2.21
CA LEU A 220 -21.19 2.38 -3.50
C LEU A 220 -22.16 2.04 -4.63
N GLU A 221 -23.24 1.31 -4.36
CA GLU A 221 -24.24 0.98 -5.37
C GLU A 221 -24.81 2.26 -6.01
N GLY A 222 -24.88 2.28 -7.35
CA GLY A 222 -25.30 3.44 -8.14
C GLY A 222 -24.25 4.55 -8.30
N HIS A 223 -23.09 4.47 -7.64
CA HIS A 223 -21.98 5.38 -7.87
C HIS A 223 -21.20 4.95 -9.14
N PRO A 224 -20.69 5.90 -9.97
CA PRO A 224 -20.02 5.56 -11.22
C PRO A 224 -18.66 4.87 -11.08
N VAL A 225 -18.05 4.90 -9.87
CA VAL A 225 -16.76 4.25 -9.63
C VAL A 225 -16.89 2.73 -9.72
N LYS A 226 -15.93 2.08 -10.39
CA LYS A 226 -15.86 0.62 -10.43
C LYS A 226 -15.21 0.10 -9.14
N VAL A 227 -15.93 -0.73 -8.38
CA VAL A 227 -15.36 -1.45 -7.25
C VAL A 227 -14.80 -2.78 -7.76
N VAL A 228 -13.51 -3.04 -7.52
CA VAL A 228 -12.84 -4.30 -7.86
C VAL A 228 -12.44 -5.00 -6.57
N VAL A 229 -12.95 -6.20 -6.36
CA VAL A 229 -12.68 -7.04 -5.18
C VAL A 229 -12.06 -8.35 -5.66
N PRO A 230 -10.74 -8.39 -5.92
CA PRO A 230 -10.09 -9.61 -6.36
C PRO A 230 -9.97 -10.61 -5.20
N PRO A 231 -9.96 -11.92 -5.45
CA PRO A 231 -9.51 -12.86 -4.44
C PRO A 231 -8.01 -12.64 -4.13
N SER A 232 -7.55 -13.08 -2.96
CA SER A 232 -6.12 -13.01 -2.64
C SER A 232 -5.28 -13.78 -3.67
N GLY A 233 -4.22 -13.17 -4.19
CA GLY A 233 -3.44 -13.64 -5.34
C GLY A 233 -4.09 -13.35 -6.70
N GLY A 234 -5.31 -12.82 -6.71
CA GLY A 234 -6.01 -12.43 -7.93
C GLY A 234 -5.46 -11.14 -8.53
N SER A 235 -5.40 -11.09 -9.86
CA SER A 235 -4.90 -9.94 -10.62
C SER A 235 -5.97 -9.39 -11.56
N PHE A 236 -5.84 -8.11 -11.87
CA PHE A 236 -6.64 -7.42 -12.90
C PHE A 236 -5.77 -6.38 -13.62
N GLU A 237 -6.21 -5.99 -14.80
CA GLU A 237 -5.54 -4.96 -15.61
C GLU A 237 -6.39 -3.67 -15.68
N ILE A 238 -5.69 -2.56 -15.76
CA ILE A 238 -6.27 -1.23 -15.91
C ILE A 238 -5.61 -0.55 -17.08
#